data_d75f9373d51fe24ca3ea46d182cfb2c0
#
_entry.id   d75f9373d51fe24ca3ea46d182cfb2c0
#
_cell.length_a   1.000
_cell.length_b   1.000
_cell.length_c   1.000
_cell.angle_alpha   90.00
_cell.angle_beta   90.00
_cell.angle_gamma   90.00
#
_symmetry.space_group_name_H-M   'P 1'
#
loop_
_entity.id
_entity.type
_entity.pdbx_description
1 polymer ?
#
loop_
_entity_poly.entity_id
_entity_poly.type
_entity_poly.pdbx_seq_one_letter_code
_entity_poly.pdbx_strand_id
1 'polypeptide(L)'
;MNRKELIEKRSINTKVFENQDHSCTAEIYLAPVHYKDTDGTWKEMDNKLEESYETSVYAQKTNLVSEEGFTNRKGTFGAFFAKKTSEDNMMRIKDQYGSISWGVENCNTVEAVKQKDNTVCYPEILEGMELRCRVKGMRMKEDMVLLRKEAAKSYTYLYQTEGLVPELREKEVLFFDEGQNEIFRVQAPYMRDFSGSKSESIEVSAEMTADGKCRVTFTPDRNWLN
;
A
#
# COMPACT_ATOMS: atom_id res chain seq x y z
N MET A 1 21.90 28.64 -6.31
CA MET A 1 21.10 29.46 -7.23
C MET A 1 19.72 29.61 -6.58
N ASN A 2 19.32 30.85 -6.28
CA ASN A 2 17.97 31.11 -5.75
C ASN A 2 17.00 31.16 -6.94
N ARG A 3 16.22 30.10 -7.15
CA ARG A 3 15.12 30.06 -8.12
C ARG A 3 13.81 29.94 -7.36
N LYS A 4 12.74 30.57 -7.85
CA LYS A 4 11.41 30.60 -7.23
C LYS A 4 10.50 29.62 -7.98
N GLU A 5 9.87 28.68 -7.27
CA GLU A 5 8.88 27.81 -7.87
C GLU A 5 7.59 28.57 -8.20
N LEU A 6 7.08 28.38 -9.41
CA LEU A 6 5.80 28.90 -9.89
C LEU A 6 4.74 27.84 -9.65
N ILE A 7 4.10 27.90 -8.46
CA ILE A 7 3.17 26.86 -7.98
C ILE A 7 1.95 26.71 -8.90
N GLU A 8 1.50 27.83 -9.51
CA GLU A 8 0.39 27.86 -10.47
C GLU A 8 0.69 27.12 -11.78
N LYS A 9 1.98 26.86 -12.07
CA LYS A 9 2.44 26.09 -13.23
C LYS A 9 2.75 24.63 -12.94
N ARG A 10 2.41 24.16 -11.74
CA ARG A 10 2.55 22.74 -11.38
C ARG A 10 1.66 21.86 -12.25
N SER A 11 2.15 20.68 -12.58
CA SER A 11 1.32 19.56 -13.05
C SER A 11 1.61 18.32 -12.23
N ILE A 12 0.97 17.20 -12.53
CA ILE A 12 1.14 15.95 -11.79
C ILE A 12 2.61 15.53 -11.63
N ASN A 13 3.44 15.81 -12.63
CA ASN A 13 4.85 15.41 -12.68
C ASN A 13 5.82 16.54 -13.06
N THR A 14 5.40 17.81 -12.99
CA THR A 14 6.24 18.93 -13.44
C THR A 14 6.28 20.02 -12.39
N LYS A 15 7.49 20.51 -12.09
CA LYS A 15 7.77 21.76 -11.36
C LYS A 15 8.33 22.79 -12.33
N VAL A 16 7.89 24.03 -12.22
CA VAL A 16 8.38 25.14 -13.03
C VAL A 16 9.00 26.19 -12.11
N PHE A 17 10.18 26.66 -12.44
CA PHE A 17 10.92 27.64 -11.65
C PHE A 17 11.22 28.87 -12.49
N GLU A 18 11.05 30.05 -11.90
CA GLU A 18 11.58 31.30 -12.45
C GLU A 18 13.03 31.48 -12.00
N ASN A 19 13.91 31.71 -12.96
CA ASN A 19 15.32 31.97 -12.77
C ASN A 19 15.55 33.48 -12.50
N GLN A 20 16.78 33.86 -12.10
CA GLN A 20 17.13 35.25 -11.83
C GLN A 20 17.08 36.15 -13.06
N ASP A 21 17.25 35.60 -14.24
CA ASP A 21 17.14 36.27 -15.55
C ASP A 21 15.74 36.31 -16.13
N HIS A 22 14.70 35.96 -15.31
CA HIS A 22 13.30 35.83 -15.68
C HIS A 22 13.00 34.73 -16.71
N SER A 23 13.96 33.91 -17.09
CA SER A 23 13.68 32.70 -17.84
C SER A 23 12.98 31.64 -16.94
N CYS A 24 12.37 30.63 -17.55
CA CYS A 24 11.74 29.54 -16.80
C CYS A 24 12.46 28.20 -17.05
N THR A 25 12.64 27.44 -16.00
CA THR A 25 13.12 26.05 -16.06
C THR A 25 12.01 25.11 -15.62
N ALA A 26 11.68 24.12 -16.45
CA ALA A 26 10.75 23.05 -16.08
C ALA A 26 11.54 21.79 -15.69
N GLU A 27 11.22 21.24 -14.53
CA GLU A 27 11.68 19.92 -14.09
C GLU A 27 10.56 18.92 -14.31
N ILE A 28 10.80 17.91 -15.14
CA ILE A 28 9.83 16.86 -15.46
C ILE A 28 10.29 15.56 -14.80
N TYR A 29 9.43 14.98 -13.99
CA TYR A 29 9.69 13.76 -13.24
C TYR A 29 9.03 12.57 -13.95
N LEU A 30 9.66 11.40 -13.92
CA LEU A 30 9.13 10.17 -14.51
C LEU A 30 7.92 9.61 -13.73
N ALA A 31 7.75 10.02 -12.48
CA ALA A 31 6.63 9.62 -11.63
C ALA A 31 5.90 10.87 -11.13
N PRO A 32 4.63 10.75 -10.74
CA PRO A 32 3.90 11.82 -10.07
C PRO A 32 4.61 12.33 -8.83
N VAL A 33 4.73 13.67 -8.71
CA VAL A 33 5.29 14.38 -7.54
C VAL A 33 4.28 15.32 -6.88
N HIS A 34 3.15 15.55 -7.57
CA HIS A 34 2.03 16.34 -7.06
C HIS A 34 0.73 15.56 -7.13
N TYR A 35 -0.22 15.95 -6.31
CA TYR A 35 -1.62 15.53 -6.36
C TYR A 35 -2.53 16.74 -6.32
N LYS A 36 -3.76 16.62 -6.80
CA LYS A 36 -4.78 17.64 -6.61
C LYS A 36 -5.46 17.42 -5.28
N ASP A 37 -5.47 18.47 -4.47
CA ASP A 37 -6.24 18.52 -3.24
C ASP A 37 -7.72 18.74 -3.53
N THR A 38 -8.58 18.66 -2.53
CA THR A 38 -10.04 18.84 -2.63
C THR A 38 -10.44 20.23 -3.17
N ASP A 39 -9.58 21.24 -3.00
CA ASP A 39 -9.73 22.58 -3.56
C ASP A 39 -9.29 22.69 -5.04
N GLY A 40 -8.83 21.60 -5.65
CA GLY A 40 -8.33 21.53 -7.02
C GLY A 40 -6.89 22.05 -7.21
N THR A 41 -6.23 22.49 -6.15
CA THR A 41 -4.84 22.99 -6.22
C THR A 41 -3.83 21.84 -6.21
N TRP A 42 -2.68 22.06 -6.87
CA TRP A 42 -1.59 21.12 -6.86
C TRP A 42 -0.78 21.21 -5.56
N LYS A 43 -0.68 20.09 -4.84
CA LYS A 43 0.13 19.94 -3.63
C LYS A 43 1.26 18.95 -3.88
N GLU A 44 2.37 19.10 -3.17
CA GLU A 44 3.45 18.11 -3.19
C GLU A 44 3.06 16.85 -2.44
N MET A 45 3.40 15.69 -3.03
CA MET A 45 3.30 14.42 -2.31
C MET A 45 4.40 14.33 -1.25
N ASP A 46 4.00 13.94 -0.04
CA ASP A 46 4.93 13.57 1.03
C ASP A 46 4.57 12.17 1.55
N ASN A 47 5.30 11.18 1.06
CA ASN A 47 5.11 9.78 1.43
C ASN A 47 5.82 9.39 2.73
N LYS A 48 6.40 10.35 3.46
CA LYS A 48 6.99 10.07 4.77
C LYS A 48 5.92 9.62 5.73
N LEU A 49 6.22 8.56 6.44
CA LEU A 49 5.35 8.00 7.47
C LEU A 49 5.59 8.73 8.79
N GLU A 50 4.52 9.07 9.47
CA GLU A 50 4.53 9.63 10.83
C GLU A 50 3.63 8.80 11.74
N GLU A 51 3.90 8.83 13.02
CA GLU A 51 3.05 8.19 14.01
C GLU A 51 1.65 8.78 13.97
N SER A 52 0.65 7.92 14.05
CA SER A 52 -0.76 8.29 13.97
C SER A 52 -1.58 7.44 14.92
N TYR A 53 -2.70 8.03 15.33
CA TYR A 53 -3.75 7.37 16.09
C TYR A 53 -5.01 7.43 15.25
N GLU A 54 -5.38 6.33 14.60
CA GLU A 54 -6.62 6.28 13.83
C GLU A 54 -7.72 5.58 14.62
N THR A 55 -8.92 6.11 14.54
CA THR A 55 -10.10 5.44 15.05
C THR A 55 -10.52 4.40 14.02
N SER A 56 -10.56 3.13 14.39
CA SER A 56 -11.03 2.06 13.50
C SER A 56 -12.48 2.33 13.08
N VAL A 57 -12.72 2.42 11.78
CA VAL A 57 -14.06 2.63 11.21
C VAL A 57 -14.97 1.41 11.48
N TYR A 58 -14.37 0.23 11.66
CA TYR A 58 -15.06 -1.02 11.94
C TYR A 58 -15.54 -1.17 13.39
N ALA A 59 -15.05 -0.32 14.29
CA ALA A 59 -15.48 -0.28 15.69
C ALA A 59 -16.90 0.30 15.91
N GLN A 60 -17.66 0.59 14.85
CA GLN A 60 -18.98 1.23 14.96
C GLN A 60 -20.05 0.43 15.71
N LYS A 61 -19.78 -0.78 16.14
CA LYS A 61 -20.79 -1.54 16.92
C LYS A 61 -20.56 -1.63 18.41
N THR A 62 -19.34 -1.46 18.96
CA THR A 62 -19.12 -1.62 20.42
C THR A 62 -17.87 -0.94 20.97
N ASN A 63 -17.38 0.09 20.93
CA ASN A 63 -16.21 0.81 21.48
C ASN A 63 -15.22 1.29 20.40
N LEU A 64 -15.08 2.60 20.34
CA LEU A 64 -14.04 3.29 19.59
C LEU A 64 -12.66 2.85 20.13
N VAL A 65 -11.99 1.96 19.43
CA VAL A 65 -10.60 1.62 19.71
C VAL A 65 -9.73 2.47 18.79
N SER A 66 -8.95 3.37 19.38
CA SER A 66 -7.92 4.06 18.62
C SER A 66 -6.77 3.09 18.37
N GLU A 67 -6.40 2.92 17.11
CA GLU A 67 -5.24 2.14 16.71
C GLU A 67 -4.02 3.03 16.55
N GLU A 68 -2.94 2.66 17.25
CA GLU A 68 -1.62 3.27 17.01
C GLU A 68 -1.00 2.70 15.74
N GLY A 69 -0.37 3.57 14.96
CA GLY A 69 0.27 3.14 13.73
C GLY A 69 1.07 4.23 13.05
N PHE A 70 1.28 4.05 11.76
CA PHE A 70 1.97 4.98 10.90
C PHE A 70 1.11 5.35 9.71
N THR A 71 1.08 6.62 9.34
CA THR A 71 0.36 7.11 8.15
C THR A 71 1.27 7.97 7.30
N ASN A 72 1.01 8.05 5.98
CA ASN A 72 1.72 8.97 5.11
C ASN A 72 1.18 10.39 5.25
N ARG A 73 2.07 11.38 5.15
CA ARG A 73 1.73 12.78 5.40
C ARG A 73 0.78 13.38 4.38
N LYS A 74 1.09 13.22 3.08
CA LYS A 74 0.34 13.88 2.00
C LYS A 74 0.40 13.05 0.71
N GLY A 75 -0.73 12.80 0.09
CA GLY A 75 -0.81 12.05 -1.14
C GLY A 75 -2.23 11.97 -1.69
N THR A 76 -2.39 11.22 -2.77
CA THR A 76 -3.70 10.92 -3.37
C THR A 76 -4.54 9.98 -2.51
N PHE A 77 -3.93 9.29 -1.56
CA PHE A 77 -4.57 8.38 -0.62
C PHE A 77 -3.87 8.45 0.73
N GLY A 78 -4.61 8.12 1.79
CA GLY A 78 -4.08 7.83 3.11
C GLY A 78 -3.75 6.34 3.21
N ALA A 79 -2.49 6.01 3.54
CA ALA A 79 -2.08 4.68 3.92
C ALA A 79 -1.88 4.63 5.42
N PHE A 80 -2.44 3.62 6.08
CA PHE A 80 -2.24 3.37 7.50
C PHE A 80 -1.62 1.98 7.70
N PHE A 81 -0.67 1.90 8.62
CA PHE A 81 0.02 0.68 9.03
C PHE A 81 -0.06 0.57 10.55
N ALA A 82 -0.79 -0.40 11.06
CA ALA A 82 -0.96 -0.60 12.50
C ALA A 82 0.38 -0.89 13.18
N LYS A 83 0.56 -0.41 14.40
CA LYS A 83 1.78 -0.67 15.21
C LYS A 83 1.88 -2.13 15.63
N LYS A 84 0.75 -2.83 15.76
CA LYS A 84 0.68 -4.26 16.02
C LYS A 84 -0.04 -4.98 14.89
N THR A 85 0.43 -6.16 14.56
CA THR A 85 -0.21 -7.02 13.56
C THR A 85 -1.58 -7.49 14.03
N SER A 86 -2.50 -7.62 13.07
CA SER A 86 -3.78 -8.27 13.22
C SER A 86 -4.18 -8.94 11.90
N GLU A 87 -5.11 -9.88 11.94
CA GLU A 87 -5.57 -10.56 10.72
C GLU A 87 -6.48 -9.67 9.86
N ASP A 88 -7.13 -8.67 10.45
CA ASP A 88 -8.22 -7.94 9.81
C ASP A 88 -7.86 -6.50 9.39
N ASN A 89 -7.15 -5.75 10.23
CA ASN A 89 -7.00 -4.30 10.09
C ASN A 89 -5.56 -3.81 10.23
N MET A 90 -4.61 -4.62 9.82
CA MET A 90 -3.20 -4.26 9.94
C MET A 90 -2.79 -3.14 8.98
N MET A 91 -3.36 -3.15 7.79
CA MET A 91 -3.09 -2.17 6.75
C MET A 91 -4.40 -1.60 6.22
N ARG A 92 -4.38 -0.31 5.86
CA ARG A 92 -5.54 0.37 5.29
C ARG A 92 -5.12 1.37 4.22
N ILE A 93 -5.88 1.43 3.15
CA ILE A 93 -5.85 2.51 2.18
C ILE A 93 -7.22 3.19 2.18
N LYS A 94 -7.20 4.52 2.18
CA LYS A 94 -8.39 5.35 2.05
C LYS A 94 -8.13 6.49 1.06
N ASP A 95 -9.05 6.69 0.14
CA ASP A 95 -9.07 7.83 -0.77
C ASP A 95 -10.49 8.43 -0.86
N GLN A 96 -10.72 9.29 -1.86
CA GLN A 96 -12.03 9.93 -2.07
C GLN A 96 -13.10 8.96 -2.59
N TYR A 97 -12.74 7.80 -3.09
CA TYR A 97 -13.64 6.82 -3.69
C TYR A 97 -14.03 5.70 -2.71
N GLY A 98 -13.21 5.46 -1.68
CA GLY A 98 -13.49 4.44 -0.70
C GLY A 98 -12.32 4.12 0.23
N SER A 99 -12.50 3.05 0.98
CA SER A 99 -11.45 2.49 1.84
C SER A 99 -11.43 0.98 1.75
N ILE A 100 -10.25 0.42 1.92
CA ILE A 100 -10.04 -1.02 2.05
C ILE A 100 -9.00 -1.27 3.13
N SER A 101 -9.22 -2.27 3.96
CA SER A 101 -8.26 -2.71 4.96
C SER A 101 -8.01 -4.20 4.85
N TRP A 102 -6.83 -4.62 5.31
CA TRP A 102 -6.45 -6.03 5.29
C TRP A 102 -5.39 -6.34 6.33
N GLY A 103 -5.25 -7.63 6.61
CA GLY A 103 -4.19 -8.19 7.43
C GLY A 103 -3.72 -9.52 6.87
N VAL A 104 -2.78 -10.16 7.57
CA VAL A 104 -2.22 -11.46 7.21
C VAL A 104 -2.88 -12.52 8.08
N GLU A 105 -3.53 -13.50 7.46
CA GLU A 105 -4.20 -14.60 8.16
C GLU A 105 -3.17 -15.45 8.94
N ASN A 106 -3.51 -15.83 10.16
CA ASN A 106 -2.64 -16.59 11.07
C ASN A 106 -1.27 -15.92 11.35
N CYS A 107 -1.22 -14.60 11.32
CA CYS A 107 0.02 -13.87 11.59
C CYS A 107 0.43 -13.95 13.07
N ASN A 108 1.74 -13.91 13.30
CA ASN A 108 2.28 -13.69 14.64
C ASN A 108 1.94 -12.28 15.12
N THR A 109 1.71 -12.11 16.42
CA THR A 109 1.59 -10.78 17.03
C THR A 109 2.98 -10.14 17.14
N VAL A 110 3.27 -9.20 16.23
CA VAL A 110 4.56 -8.49 16.18
C VAL A 110 4.33 -6.98 16.10
N GLU A 111 5.35 -6.22 16.47
CA GLU A 111 5.31 -4.77 16.36
C GLU A 111 5.97 -4.29 15.06
N ALA A 112 5.35 -3.30 14.46
CA ALA A 112 5.85 -2.62 13.28
C ALA A 112 7.12 -1.82 13.60
N VAL A 113 8.13 -1.94 12.76
CA VAL A 113 9.39 -1.19 12.84
C VAL A 113 9.50 -0.26 11.65
N LYS A 114 9.57 1.03 11.89
CA LYS A 114 9.85 2.01 10.84
C LYS A 114 11.32 1.89 10.41
N GLN A 115 11.58 1.38 9.21
CA GLN A 115 12.95 1.16 8.71
C GLN A 115 13.50 2.39 7.96
N LYS A 116 12.65 3.08 7.21
CA LYS A 116 12.96 4.28 6.43
C LYS A 116 11.81 5.28 6.55
N ASP A 117 12.01 6.47 6.02
CA ASP A 117 10.98 7.53 6.07
C ASP A 117 9.61 7.08 5.55
N ASN A 118 9.57 6.17 4.57
CA ASN A 118 8.35 5.72 3.91
C ASN A 118 8.14 4.20 3.96
N THR A 119 8.81 3.49 4.88
CA THR A 119 8.80 2.02 4.93
C THR A 119 8.60 1.54 6.36
N VAL A 120 7.63 0.65 6.53
CA VAL A 120 7.36 -0.11 7.75
C VAL A 120 7.69 -1.57 7.49
N CYS A 121 8.26 -2.25 8.48
CA CYS A 121 8.54 -3.68 8.47
C CYS A 121 7.83 -4.35 9.65
N TYR A 122 7.20 -5.50 9.39
CA TYR A 122 6.68 -6.42 10.39
C TYR A 122 7.57 -7.67 10.40
N PRO A 123 8.54 -7.74 11.33
CA PRO A 123 9.49 -8.85 11.37
C PRO A 123 8.78 -10.13 11.83
N GLU A 124 9.18 -11.28 11.27
CA GLU A 124 8.63 -12.60 11.65
C GLU A 124 7.08 -12.63 11.69
N ILE A 125 6.43 -11.91 10.77
CA ILE A 125 4.95 -11.86 10.68
C ILE A 125 4.36 -13.25 10.46
N LEU A 126 5.05 -14.10 9.73
CA LEU A 126 4.86 -15.53 9.63
C LEU A 126 6.22 -16.21 9.88
N GLU A 127 6.23 -17.49 10.21
CA GLU A 127 7.44 -18.22 10.49
C GLU A 127 8.48 -18.09 9.35
N GLY A 128 9.59 -17.41 9.61
CA GLY A 128 10.67 -17.15 8.65
C GLY A 128 10.31 -16.17 7.54
N MET A 129 9.30 -15.35 7.74
CA MET A 129 8.89 -14.29 6.80
C MET A 129 8.76 -12.95 7.49
N GLU A 130 9.17 -11.89 6.82
CA GLU A 130 8.87 -10.52 7.21
C GLU A 130 8.09 -9.80 6.12
N LEU A 131 7.18 -8.92 6.51
CA LEU A 131 6.42 -8.09 5.58
C LEU A 131 6.98 -6.67 5.61
N ARG A 132 7.39 -6.16 4.45
CA ARG A 132 7.83 -4.78 4.26
C ARG A 132 6.81 -4.01 3.44
N CYS A 133 6.23 -2.97 4.02
CA CYS A 133 5.27 -2.09 3.38
C CYS A 133 5.89 -0.74 3.09
N ARG A 134 5.69 -0.22 1.87
CA ARG A 134 6.27 1.05 1.45
C ARG A 134 5.25 1.89 0.68
N VAL A 135 5.16 3.17 1.03
CA VAL A 135 4.41 4.15 0.24
C VAL A 135 5.38 4.85 -0.73
N LYS A 136 5.06 4.85 -2.02
CA LYS A 136 5.87 5.51 -3.04
C LYS A 136 5.00 6.10 -4.16
N GLY A 137 4.98 7.42 -4.28
CA GLY A 137 4.11 8.11 -5.22
C GLY A 137 2.64 7.79 -4.92
N MET A 138 1.94 7.32 -5.91
CA MET A 138 0.51 6.94 -5.85
C MET A 138 0.30 5.44 -5.56
N ARG A 139 1.27 4.75 -4.97
CA ARG A 139 1.21 3.30 -4.77
C ARG A 139 1.68 2.91 -3.39
N MET A 140 1.07 1.88 -2.86
CA MET A 140 1.62 1.10 -1.76
C MET A 140 2.23 -0.18 -2.33
N LYS A 141 3.41 -0.53 -1.86
CA LYS A 141 4.11 -1.76 -2.23
C LYS A 141 4.31 -2.62 -0.99
N GLU A 142 4.04 -3.89 -1.15
CA GLU A 142 4.28 -4.92 -0.15
C GLU A 142 5.32 -5.91 -0.68
N ASP A 143 6.28 -6.23 0.16
CA ASP A 143 7.28 -7.25 -0.11
C ASP A 143 7.20 -8.28 1.03
N MET A 144 6.70 -9.51 0.75
CA MET A 144 6.84 -10.64 1.65
C MET A 144 8.25 -11.20 1.46
N VAL A 145 9.11 -11.00 2.44
CA VAL A 145 10.53 -11.36 2.38
C VAL A 145 10.73 -12.69 3.07
N LEU A 146 11.21 -13.67 2.32
CA LEU A 146 11.59 -14.98 2.88
C LEU A 146 12.97 -14.88 3.51
N LEU A 147 13.07 -15.10 4.80
CA LEU A 147 14.32 -15.06 5.56
C LEU A 147 15.10 -16.38 5.45
N ARG A 148 14.42 -17.45 5.06
CA ARG A 148 14.98 -18.77 4.81
C ARG A 148 14.13 -19.51 3.77
N LYS A 149 14.73 -20.43 3.05
CA LYS A 149 14.10 -21.18 1.97
C LYS A 149 12.86 -21.99 2.43
N GLU A 150 12.94 -22.57 3.61
CA GLU A 150 11.87 -23.40 4.19
C GLU A 150 10.61 -22.59 4.50
N ALA A 151 10.73 -21.27 4.59
CA ALA A 151 9.60 -20.35 4.79
C ALA A 151 8.73 -20.17 3.52
N ALA A 152 9.15 -20.66 2.36
CA ALA A 152 8.42 -20.58 1.11
C ALA A 152 7.11 -21.39 1.13
N LYS A 153 6.14 -20.92 1.89
CA LYS A 153 4.78 -21.48 2.00
C LYS A 153 3.78 -20.50 1.39
N SER A 154 2.56 -20.96 1.17
CA SER A 154 1.45 -20.07 0.86
C SER A 154 1.19 -19.14 2.05
N TYR A 155 0.80 -17.92 1.76
CA TYR A 155 0.33 -16.94 2.75
C TYR A 155 -0.94 -16.26 2.24
N THR A 156 -1.76 -15.80 3.16
CA THR A 156 -3.10 -15.30 2.85
C THR A 156 -3.29 -13.93 3.46
N TYR A 157 -3.84 -13.02 2.66
CA TYR A 157 -4.39 -11.75 3.13
C TYR A 157 -5.91 -11.85 3.28
N LEU A 158 -6.44 -11.27 4.36
CA LEU A 158 -7.88 -11.07 4.58
C LEU A 158 -8.24 -9.61 4.35
N TYR A 159 -8.97 -9.33 3.27
CA TYR A 159 -9.44 -7.99 2.92
C TYR A 159 -10.84 -7.74 3.46
N GLN A 160 -11.02 -6.61 4.16
CA GLN A 160 -12.31 -6.07 4.55
C GLN A 160 -12.82 -5.21 3.40
N THR A 161 -13.86 -5.62 2.71
CA THR A 161 -14.24 -5.04 1.42
C THR A 161 -15.26 -3.90 1.53
N GLU A 162 -15.93 -3.73 2.67
CA GLU A 162 -16.94 -2.66 2.91
C GLU A 162 -17.95 -2.44 1.77
N GLY A 163 -18.42 -3.53 1.17
CA GLY A 163 -19.37 -3.49 0.04
C GLY A 163 -18.70 -3.52 -1.33
N LEU A 164 -17.37 -3.53 -1.40
CA LEU A 164 -16.68 -3.78 -2.66
C LEU A 164 -16.75 -5.26 -3.04
N VAL A 165 -16.91 -5.52 -4.33
CA VAL A 165 -16.96 -6.88 -4.90
C VAL A 165 -15.59 -7.22 -5.50
N PRO A 166 -14.88 -8.23 -4.98
CA PRO A 166 -13.61 -8.67 -5.55
C PRO A 166 -13.81 -9.52 -6.79
N GLU A 167 -12.93 -9.34 -7.77
CA GLU A 167 -12.85 -10.17 -8.98
C GLU A 167 -11.39 -10.55 -9.23
N LEU A 168 -11.10 -11.84 -9.34
CA LEU A 168 -9.79 -12.33 -9.77
C LEU A 168 -9.73 -12.38 -11.29
N ARG A 169 -8.82 -11.58 -11.87
CA ARG A 169 -8.50 -11.60 -13.31
C ARG A 169 -7.05 -11.99 -13.49
N GLU A 170 -6.82 -13.17 -14.06
CA GLU A 170 -5.48 -13.78 -14.15
C GLU A 170 -4.84 -13.90 -12.75
N LYS A 171 -3.97 -12.97 -12.37
CA LYS A 171 -3.31 -12.92 -11.05
C LYS A 171 -3.52 -11.60 -10.32
N GLU A 172 -4.36 -10.73 -10.84
CA GLU A 172 -4.74 -9.46 -10.21
C GLU A 172 -6.08 -9.61 -9.50
N VAL A 173 -6.22 -9.01 -8.33
CA VAL A 173 -7.51 -8.92 -7.63
C VAL A 173 -8.00 -7.48 -7.72
N LEU A 174 -9.15 -7.31 -8.38
CA LEU A 174 -9.79 -6.02 -8.58
C LEU A 174 -10.99 -5.91 -7.63
N PHE A 175 -11.20 -4.75 -7.05
CA PHE A 175 -12.32 -4.48 -6.16
C PHE A 175 -13.20 -3.41 -6.78
N PHE A 176 -14.47 -3.75 -7.03
CA PHE A 176 -15.45 -2.90 -7.69
C PHE A 176 -16.51 -2.41 -6.71
N ASP A 177 -16.99 -1.18 -6.91
CA ASP A 177 -18.18 -0.67 -6.23
C ASP A 177 -19.48 -1.22 -6.87
N GLU A 178 -20.64 -0.83 -6.30
CA GLU A 178 -21.96 -1.19 -6.85
C GLU A 178 -22.17 -0.66 -8.27
N GLY A 179 -21.51 0.42 -8.65
CA GLY A 179 -21.55 1.02 -9.97
C GLY A 179 -20.61 0.36 -10.99
N GLN A 180 -19.95 -0.75 -10.63
CA GLN A 180 -18.95 -1.45 -11.44
C GLN A 180 -17.70 -0.58 -11.74
N ASN A 181 -17.42 0.42 -10.93
CA ASN A 181 -16.17 1.17 -11.01
C ASN A 181 -15.08 0.42 -10.24
N GLU A 182 -13.89 0.29 -10.84
CA GLU A 182 -12.72 -0.24 -10.15
C GLU A 182 -12.22 0.79 -9.13
N ILE A 183 -12.23 0.40 -7.85
CA ILE A 183 -11.81 1.27 -6.73
C ILE A 183 -10.39 0.93 -6.26
N PHE A 184 -10.09 -0.36 -6.10
CA PHE A 184 -8.76 -0.83 -5.70
C PHE A 184 -8.31 -1.99 -6.56
N ARG A 185 -6.99 -2.14 -6.66
CA ARG A 185 -6.36 -3.25 -7.37
C ARG A 185 -5.14 -3.77 -6.64
N VAL A 186 -5.11 -5.07 -6.43
CA VAL A 186 -3.91 -5.82 -6.07
C VAL A 186 -3.28 -6.30 -7.37
N GLN A 187 -2.11 -5.78 -7.71
CA GLN A 187 -1.42 -6.12 -8.95
C GLN A 187 -0.87 -7.56 -8.91
N ALA A 188 -0.71 -8.16 -10.09
CA ALA A 188 -0.09 -9.47 -10.22
C ALA A 188 1.27 -9.52 -9.49
N PRO A 189 1.47 -10.51 -8.61
CA PRO A 189 2.68 -10.61 -7.82
C PRO A 189 3.85 -11.14 -8.66
N TYR A 190 5.06 -10.88 -8.17
CA TYR A 190 6.28 -11.49 -8.70
C TYR A 190 7.27 -11.77 -7.57
N MET A 191 8.12 -12.76 -7.77
CA MET A 191 9.25 -13.06 -6.92
C MET A 191 10.51 -12.38 -7.46
N ARG A 192 11.44 -12.07 -6.56
CA ARG A 192 12.79 -11.62 -6.90
C ARG A 192 13.78 -12.26 -5.93
N ASP A 193 14.86 -12.82 -6.44
CA ASP A 193 15.93 -13.34 -5.63
C ASP A 193 17.00 -12.27 -5.32
N PHE A 194 18.01 -12.66 -4.57
CA PHE A 194 19.13 -11.79 -4.19
C PHE A 194 19.97 -11.36 -5.41
N SER A 195 20.03 -12.15 -6.47
CA SER A 195 20.76 -11.81 -7.71
C SER A 195 20.01 -10.77 -8.55
N GLY A 196 18.74 -10.52 -8.23
CA GLY A 196 17.85 -9.65 -8.98
C GLY A 196 17.04 -10.39 -10.06
N SER A 197 17.18 -11.71 -10.19
CA SER A 197 16.36 -12.52 -11.09
C SER A 197 14.89 -12.44 -10.69
N LYS A 198 14.00 -12.50 -11.68
CA LYS A 198 12.56 -12.29 -11.52
C LYS A 198 11.77 -13.50 -11.98
N SER A 199 10.72 -13.84 -11.25
CA SER A 199 9.75 -14.86 -11.66
C SER A 199 8.34 -14.40 -11.33
N GLU A 200 7.40 -14.74 -12.20
CA GLU A 200 5.97 -14.53 -12.03
C GLU A 200 5.23 -15.84 -11.71
N SER A 201 6.00 -16.90 -11.38
CA SER A 201 5.47 -18.21 -11.00
C SER A 201 4.94 -18.20 -9.57
N ILE A 202 3.88 -17.43 -9.35
CA ILE A 202 3.07 -17.39 -8.13
C ILE A 202 1.64 -17.74 -8.53
N GLU A 203 1.03 -18.71 -7.85
CA GLU A 203 -0.39 -18.96 -7.97
C GLU A 203 -1.15 -18.00 -7.06
N VAL A 204 -2.25 -17.43 -7.55
CA VAL A 204 -3.12 -16.52 -6.81
C VAL A 204 -4.53 -17.07 -6.83
N SER A 205 -5.17 -17.15 -5.66
CA SER A 205 -6.58 -17.46 -5.55
C SER A 205 -7.28 -16.38 -4.72
N ALA A 206 -8.56 -16.14 -5.00
CA ALA A 206 -9.40 -15.22 -4.25
C ALA A 206 -10.76 -15.86 -4.00
N GLU A 207 -11.26 -15.78 -2.77
CA GLU A 207 -12.56 -16.31 -2.37
C GLU A 207 -13.23 -15.41 -1.34
N MET A 208 -14.55 -15.32 -1.38
CA MET A 208 -15.33 -14.67 -0.34
C MET A 208 -15.55 -15.61 0.83
N THR A 209 -15.29 -15.12 2.03
CA THR A 209 -15.59 -15.84 3.26
C THR A 209 -17.08 -15.66 3.65
N ALA A 210 -17.58 -16.51 4.54
CA ALA A 210 -18.97 -16.46 4.99
C ALA A 210 -19.32 -15.16 5.76
N ASP A 211 -18.32 -14.50 6.37
CA ASP A 211 -18.43 -13.23 7.08
C ASP A 211 -18.21 -12.01 6.18
N GLY A 212 -18.12 -12.21 4.84
CA GLY A 212 -18.08 -11.13 3.87
C GLY A 212 -16.70 -10.51 3.62
N LYS A 213 -15.62 -11.18 4.04
CA LYS A 213 -14.24 -10.77 3.71
C LYS A 213 -13.79 -11.43 2.41
N CYS A 214 -12.79 -10.85 1.78
CA CYS A 214 -12.10 -11.51 0.65
C CYS A 214 -10.78 -12.10 1.11
N ARG A 215 -10.64 -13.42 0.99
CA ARG A 215 -9.40 -14.14 1.24
C ARG A 215 -8.60 -14.24 -0.05
N VAL A 216 -7.39 -13.68 -0.07
CA VAL A 216 -6.47 -13.74 -1.21
C VAL A 216 -5.23 -14.52 -0.81
N THR A 217 -5.01 -15.68 -1.44
CA THR A 217 -3.88 -16.56 -1.13
C THR A 217 -2.84 -16.51 -2.25
N PHE A 218 -1.59 -16.36 -1.85
CA PHE A 218 -0.42 -16.37 -2.72
C PHE A 218 0.41 -17.62 -2.47
N THR A 219 0.66 -18.40 -3.51
CA THR A 219 1.46 -19.64 -3.43
C THR A 219 2.68 -19.51 -4.35
N PRO A 220 3.88 -19.21 -3.81
CA PRO A 220 5.09 -19.10 -4.60
C PRO A 220 5.54 -20.48 -5.12
N ASP A 221 6.08 -20.52 -6.33
CA ASP A 221 6.69 -21.73 -6.88
C ASP A 221 7.99 -22.08 -6.15
N ARG A 222 7.96 -23.16 -5.39
CA ARG A 222 9.11 -23.63 -4.61
C ARG A 222 10.30 -24.04 -5.48
N ASN A 223 10.05 -24.48 -6.70
CA ASN A 223 11.14 -24.92 -7.60
C ASN A 223 12.00 -23.72 -8.02
N TRP A 224 11.42 -22.54 -8.15
CA TRP A 224 12.16 -21.33 -8.46
C TRP A 224 12.98 -20.81 -7.30
N LEU A 225 12.57 -21.09 -6.06
CA LEU A 225 13.24 -20.70 -4.82
C LEU A 225 14.40 -21.65 -4.44
N ASN A 226 14.77 -22.61 -5.27
CA ASN A 226 15.84 -23.60 -5.04
C ASN A 226 17.24 -23.09 -5.37
#